data_6ae5d1dc1b435c78efa930c6daf0c66d
#
_entry.id   6ae5d1dc1b435c78efa930c6daf0c66d
#
_cell.length_a   1.000
_cell.length_b   1.000
_cell.length_c   1.000
_cell.angle_alpha   90.00
_cell.angle_beta   90.00
_cell.angle_gamma   90.00
#
_symmetry.space_group_name_H-M   'P 1'
#
loop_
_entity.id
_entity.type
_entity.pdbx_description
1 polymer ?
#
loop_
_entity_poly.entity_id
_entity_poly.type
_entity_poly.pdbx_seq_one_letter_code
_entity_poly.pdbx_strand_id
1 'polypeptide(L)'
;PQFKALRAQALKLGSETQFTASDAASGQSFLAMAGFTPQAIQAALPGVLNMALAGGVELGETADIGSNILTQFNLTADQMDRVGDTLTAAFTRTNTDLRALGETMKYTGPVAAKLGISLEEAAAMAGMLANNGLRGSDAGTAMRASLSRLASPPKAAADALKELGVSVADARGKMRPMEDVLLDLYKATQKYGQVDQVSFFKDIAGEEAFVGLQTLVAAAGSGELQKLTRELQGARGEADRVAKVMADNLDGDLKNLDSAWEGLRIRISDLVDGPLRSVTQWLTRVLEKITSLAQAHPVLT
;
A
#
# COMPACT_ATOMS: atom_id res chain seq x y z
N PRO A 1 22.10 21.90 7.95
CA PRO A 1 21.16 21.44 8.99
C PRO A 1 20.32 20.24 8.50
N GLN A 2 19.69 20.32 7.33
CA GLN A 2 18.77 19.30 6.79
C GLN A 2 19.45 17.95 6.52
N PHE A 3 20.63 17.95 5.90
CA PHE A 3 21.41 16.73 5.67
C PHE A 3 21.78 16.00 6.98
N LYS A 4 22.14 16.77 8.04
CA LYS A 4 22.42 16.17 9.37
C LYS A 4 21.17 15.49 9.95
N ALA A 5 20.00 16.08 9.76
CA ALA A 5 18.73 15.51 10.23
C ALA A 5 18.35 14.22 9.48
N LEU A 6 18.51 14.20 8.16
CA LEU A 6 18.31 12.98 7.34
C LEU A 6 19.30 11.88 7.76
N ARG A 7 20.58 12.21 7.89
CA ARG A 7 21.59 11.24 8.37
C ARG A 7 21.26 10.68 9.75
N ALA A 8 20.86 11.55 10.68
CA ALA A 8 20.47 11.13 12.04
C ALA A 8 19.26 10.19 12.01
N GLN A 9 18.26 10.49 11.16
CA GLN A 9 17.10 9.63 10.97
C GLN A 9 17.49 8.27 10.37
N ALA A 10 18.34 8.23 9.33
CA ALA A 10 18.80 6.98 8.74
C ALA A 10 19.51 6.08 9.75
N LEU A 11 20.41 6.66 10.56
CA LEU A 11 21.11 5.95 11.65
C LEU A 11 20.14 5.43 12.72
N LYS A 12 19.13 6.24 13.09
CA LYS A 12 18.12 5.85 14.07
C LYS A 12 17.28 4.68 13.55
N LEU A 13 16.72 4.83 12.37
CA LEU A 13 15.88 3.80 11.76
C LEU A 13 16.66 2.51 11.49
N GLY A 14 17.93 2.62 11.07
CA GLY A 14 18.82 1.49 10.94
C GLY A 14 19.11 0.75 12.25
N SER A 15 18.97 1.42 13.40
CA SER A 15 19.14 0.79 14.72
C SER A 15 17.85 0.28 15.37
N GLU A 16 16.71 0.70 14.86
CA GLU A 16 15.37 0.41 15.41
C GLU A 16 14.53 -0.54 14.52
N THR A 17 15.01 -0.82 13.29
CA THR A 17 14.29 -1.67 12.32
C THR A 17 15.22 -2.73 11.73
N GLN A 18 14.68 -3.64 10.94
CA GLN A 18 15.46 -4.63 10.17
C GLN A 18 16.22 -4.03 8.98
N PHE A 19 15.98 -2.78 8.66
CA PHE A 19 16.73 -2.08 7.63
C PHE A 19 18.04 -1.55 8.19
N THR A 20 19.09 -1.57 7.37
CA THR A 20 20.35 -0.92 7.72
C THR A 20 20.23 0.61 7.60
N ALA A 21 21.19 1.34 8.14
CA ALA A 21 21.26 2.79 7.95
C ALA A 21 21.41 3.16 6.46
N SER A 22 22.09 2.31 5.67
CA SER A 22 22.23 2.45 4.22
C SER A 22 20.91 2.23 3.49
N ASP A 23 20.10 1.26 3.92
CA ASP A 23 18.76 1.04 3.36
C ASP A 23 17.86 2.25 3.64
N ALA A 24 17.85 2.74 4.88
CA ALA A 24 17.10 3.93 5.24
C ALA A 24 17.54 5.17 4.44
N ALA A 25 18.85 5.35 4.20
CA ALA A 25 19.36 6.41 3.35
C ALA A 25 18.96 6.23 1.88
N SER A 26 18.89 4.99 1.39
CA SER A 26 18.39 4.67 0.05
C SER A 26 16.90 5.02 -0.06
N GLY A 27 16.08 4.69 0.95
CA GLY A 27 14.68 5.10 1.04
C GLY A 27 14.50 6.62 0.99
N GLN A 28 15.36 7.38 1.70
CA GLN A 28 15.38 8.85 1.60
C GLN A 28 15.69 9.33 0.18
N SER A 29 16.61 8.66 -0.50
CA SER A 29 16.98 9.00 -1.88
C SER A 29 15.82 8.74 -2.86
N PHE A 30 15.08 7.64 -2.71
CA PHE A 30 13.90 7.36 -3.53
C PHE A 30 12.80 8.40 -3.33
N LEU A 31 12.52 8.80 -2.09
CA LEU A 31 11.56 9.87 -1.80
C LEU A 31 12.03 11.24 -2.35
N ALA A 32 13.34 11.52 -2.29
CA ALA A 32 13.90 12.74 -2.88
C ALA A 32 13.72 12.76 -4.40
N MET A 33 13.94 11.63 -5.09
CA MET A 33 13.68 11.49 -6.54
C MET A 33 12.20 11.64 -6.88
N ALA A 34 11.30 11.27 -5.97
CA ALA A 34 9.86 11.54 -6.09
C ALA A 34 9.47 13.01 -5.79
N GLY A 35 10.45 13.88 -5.53
CA GLY A 35 10.23 15.32 -5.34
C GLY A 35 9.92 15.75 -3.90
N PHE A 36 10.10 14.88 -2.91
CA PHE A 36 9.85 15.21 -1.51
C PHE A 36 10.92 16.15 -0.95
N THR A 37 10.49 17.14 -0.19
CA THR A 37 11.41 17.99 0.59
C THR A 37 12.05 17.20 1.73
N PRO A 38 13.18 17.62 2.29
CA PRO A 38 13.82 16.93 3.42
C PRO A 38 12.90 16.69 4.61
N GLN A 39 11.98 17.60 4.90
CA GLN A 39 10.99 17.46 5.97
C GLN A 39 9.93 16.40 5.61
N ALA A 40 9.46 16.43 4.36
CA ALA A 40 8.52 15.43 3.85
C ALA A 40 9.13 14.02 3.82
N ILE A 41 10.42 13.89 3.46
CA ILE A 41 11.16 12.63 3.52
C ILE A 41 11.20 12.09 4.95
N GLN A 42 11.53 12.95 5.94
CA GLN A 42 11.56 12.53 7.34
C GLN A 42 10.20 12.06 7.84
N ALA A 43 9.12 12.71 7.40
CA ALA A 43 7.77 12.34 7.78
C ALA A 43 7.30 11.02 7.13
N ALA A 44 7.64 10.80 5.85
CA ALA A 44 7.14 9.65 5.09
C ALA A 44 7.96 8.36 5.30
N LEU A 45 9.27 8.47 5.54
CA LEU A 45 10.17 7.31 5.55
C LEU A 45 9.75 6.18 6.51
N PRO A 46 9.32 6.44 7.76
CA PRO A 46 8.89 5.36 8.66
C PRO A 46 7.75 4.52 8.07
N GLY A 47 6.74 5.18 7.51
CA GLY A 47 5.60 4.49 6.86
C GLY A 47 6.02 3.67 5.64
N VAL A 48 6.98 4.17 4.85
CA VAL A 48 7.53 3.41 3.70
C VAL A 48 8.25 2.15 4.19
N LEU A 49 9.07 2.25 5.24
CA LEU A 49 9.79 1.11 5.80
C LEU A 49 8.82 0.04 6.34
N ASN A 50 7.82 0.45 7.12
CA ASN A 50 6.81 -0.47 7.65
C ASN A 50 6.02 -1.15 6.53
N MET A 51 5.60 -0.39 5.50
CA MET A 51 4.87 -0.92 4.35
C MET A 51 5.73 -1.88 3.53
N ALA A 52 7.03 -1.60 3.34
CA ALA A 52 7.97 -2.47 2.66
C ALA A 52 8.14 -3.82 3.38
N LEU A 53 8.34 -3.79 4.70
CA LEU A 53 8.43 -5.00 5.53
C LEU A 53 7.13 -5.79 5.51
N ALA A 54 5.99 -5.13 5.76
CA ALA A 54 4.69 -5.78 5.79
C ALA A 54 4.32 -6.43 4.46
N GLY A 55 4.64 -5.79 3.34
CA GLY A 55 4.33 -6.26 1.99
C GLY A 55 5.39 -7.15 1.35
N GLY A 56 6.57 -7.27 1.95
CA GLY A 56 7.70 -8.03 1.37
C GLY A 56 8.17 -7.45 0.02
N VAL A 57 8.11 -6.13 -0.14
CA VAL A 57 8.42 -5.42 -1.39
C VAL A 57 9.66 -4.56 -1.20
N GLU A 58 10.49 -4.47 -2.24
CA GLU A 58 11.68 -3.63 -2.25
C GLU A 58 11.37 -2.17 -1.91
N LEU A 59 12.29 -1.54 -1.18
CA LEU A 59 12.09 -0.21 -0.59
C LEU A 59 11.83 0.87 -1.66
N GLY A 60 12.55 0.81 -2.79
CA GLY A 60 12.36 1.75 -3.89
C GLY A 60 10.98 1.64 -4.54
N GLU A 61 10.52 0.44 -4.80
CA GLU A 61 9.19 0.16 -5.34
C GLU A 61 8.08 0.59 -4.36
N THR A 62 8.29 0.31 -3.06
CA THR A 62 7.35 0.72 -2.01
C THR A 62 7.26 2.24 -1.89
N ALA A 63 8.39 2.95 -1.97
CA ALA A 63 8.42 4.41 -1.97
C ALA A 63 7.69 5.00 -3.19
N ASP A 64 7.83 4.37 -4.37
CA ASP A 64 7.09 4.77 -5.57
C ASP A 64 5.58 4.56 -5.40
N ILE A 65 5.15 3.39 -4.93
CA ILE A 65 3.73 3.11 -4.64
C ILE A 65 3.16 4.13 -3.66
N GLY A 66 3.82 4.34 -2.53
CA GLY A 66 3.35 5.23 -1.47
C GLY A 66 3.29 6.69 -1.92
N SER A 67 4.34 7.20 -2.58
CA SER A 67 4.41 8.58 -3.05
C SER A 67 3.39 8.88 -4.15
N ASN A 68 3.15 7.93 -5.06
CA ASN A 68 2.11 8.05 -6.08
C ASN A 68 0.72 8.14 -5.44
N ILE A 69 0.42 7.29 -4.46
CA ILE A 69 -0.88 7.30 -3.75
C ILE A 69 -1.06 8.61 -2.97
N LEU A 70 -0.04 9.10 -2.24
CA LEU A 70 -0.11 10.40 -1.58
C LEU A 70 -0.48 11.50 -2.57
N THR A 71 0.18 11.53 -3.73
CA THR A 71 -0.06 12.52 -4.78
C THR A 71 -1.48 12.40 -5.36
N GLN A 72 -1.92 11.19 -5.68
CA GLN A 72 -3.23 10.92 -6.30
C GLN A 72 -4.40 11.35 -5.40
N PHE A 73 -4.29 11.06 -4.09
CA PHE A 73 -5.33 11.38 -3.12
C PHE A 73 -5.11 12.73 -2.41
N ASN A 74 -4.15 13.53 -2.88
CA ASN A 74 -3.80 14.84 -2.31
C ASN A 74 -3.54 14.76 -0.80
N LEU A 75 -2.80 13.72 -0.38
CA LEU A 75 -2.39 13.48 1.00
C LEU A 75 -1.00 14.10 1.23
N THR A 76 -0.74 14.51 2.47
CA THR A 76 0.56 15.05 2.89
C THR A 76 1.52 13.93 3.30
N ALA A 77 2.82 14.21 3.30
CA ALA A 77 3.87 13.21 3.56
C ALA A 77 3.74 12.53 4.94
N ASP A 78 3.23 13.21 5.94
CA ASP A 78 2.92 12.69 7.27
C ASP A 78 1.75 11.69 7.30
N GLN A 79 1.01 11.57 6.19
CA GLN A 79 -0.03 10.55 6.01
C GLN A 79 0.48 9.27 5.36
N MET A 80 1.79 9.10 5.17
CA MET A 80 2.37 7.87 4.62
C MET A 80 2.05 6.65 5.49
N ASP A 81 2.02 6.80 6.81
CA ASP A 81 1.60 5.72 7.71
C ASP A 81 0.15 5.28 7.41
N ARG A 82 -0.77 6.23 7.17
CA ARG A 82 -2.15 5.92 6.76
C ARG A 82 -2.20 5.15 5.44
N VAL A 83 -1.38 5.53 4.47
CA VAL A 83 -1.26 4.80 3.19
C VAL A 83 -0.79 3.37 3.46
N GLY A 84 0.29 3.20 4.22
CA GLY A 84 0.84 1.90 4.59
C GLY A 84 -0.16 1.03 5.34
N ASP A 85 -0.84 1.59 6.33
CA ASP A 85 -1.86 0.91 7.14
C ASP A 85 -3.04 0.45 6.29
N THR A 86 -3.56 1.32 5.43
CA THR A 86 -4.68 1.02 4.54
C THR A 86 -4.34 -0.11 3.57
N LEU A 87 -3.19 -0.03 2.89
CA LEU A 87 -2.78 -1.06 1.94
C LEU A 87 -2.46 -2.38 2.65
N THR A 88 -1.77 -2.33 3.79
CA THR A 88 -1.48 -3.53 4.60
C THR A 88 -2.76 -4.20 5.05
N ALA A 89 -3.70 -3.44 5.57
CA ALA A 89 -5.00 -3.96 5.96
C ALA A 89 -5.76 -4.56 4.77
N ALA A 90 -5.67 -3.97 3.58
CA ALA A 90 -6.31 -4.49 2.39
C ALA A 90 -5.71 -5.85 1.97
N PHE A 91 -4.38 -5.96 1.82
CA PHE A 91 -3.80 -7.24 1.38
C PHE A 91 -3.79 -8.34 2.45
N THR A 92 -3.88 -8.00 3.73
CA THR A 92 -4.02 -9.02 4.79
C THR A 92 -5.44 -9.56 4.94
N ARG A 93 -6.43 -8.87 4.37
CA ARG A 93 -7.87 -9.23 4.47
C ARG A 93 -8.49 -9.67 3.15
N THR A 94 -7.76 -9.55 2.05
CA THR A 94 -8.25 -9.92 0.71
C THR A 94 -7.16 -10.66 -0.08
N ASN A 95 -7.55 -11.28 -1.20
CA ASN A 95 -6.67 -12.10 -2.01
C ASN A 95 -5.80 -11.25 -2.97
N THR A 96 -4.99 -10.34 -2.42
CA THR A 96 -4.10 -9.45 -3.16
C THR A 96 -2.77 -9.27 -2.43
N ASP A 97 -1.89 -8.45 -2.98
CA ASP A 97 -0.59 -8.08 -2.42
C ASP A 97 -0.33 -6.58 -2.65
N LEU A 98 0.76 -6.07 -2.06
CA LEU A 98 1.11 -4.65 -2.14
C LEU A 98 1.37 -4.19 -3.58
N ARG A 99 2.03 -5.01 -4.42
CA ARG A 99 2.30 -4.68 -5.82
C ARG A 99 1.03 -4.59 -6.64
N ALA A 100 0.16 -5.59 -6.50
CA ALA A 100 -1.11 -5.60 -7.19
C ALA A 100 -2.02 -4.44 -6.78
N LEU A 101 -2.05 -4.07 -5.50
CA LEU A 101 -2.76 -2.87 -5.03
C LEU A 101 -2.14 -1.59 -5.60
N GLY A 102 -0.82 -1.46 -5.57
CA GLY A 102 -0.10 -0.32 -6.16
C GLY A 102 -0.42 -0.16 -7.65
N GLU A 103 -0.39 -1.27 -8.40
CA GLU A 103 -0.75 -1.27 -9.82
C GLU A 103 -2.23 -0.91 -10.04
N THR A 104 -3.14 -1.43 -9.24
CA THR A 104 -4.58 -1.06 -9.31
C THR A 104 -4.75 0.45 -9.06
N MET A 105 -4.11 1.00 -8.02
CA MET A 105 -4.20 2.42 -7.67
C MET A 105 -3.61 3.33 -8.74
N LYS A 106 -2.55 2.91 -9.42
CA LYS A 106 -1.96 3.64 -10.54
C LYS A 106 -2.98 3.97 -11.62
N TYR A 107 -3.89 3.05 -11.93
CA TYR A 107 -4.94 3.25 -12.92
C TYR A 107 -6.16 3.98 -12.36
N THR A 108 -6.51 3.73 -11.12
CA THR A 108 -7.79 4.14 -10.53
C THR A 108 -7.69 5.37 -9.66
N GLY A 109 -6.58 5.54 -8.93
CA GLY A 109 -6.41 6.56 -7.90
C GLY A 109 -6.80 7.98 -8.35
N PRO A 110 -6.32 8.48 -9.50
CA PRO A 110 -6.66 9.83 -9.96
C PRO A 110 -8.16 10.02 -10.19
N VAL A 111 -8.85 9.00 -10.70
CA VAL A 111 -10.30 9.07 -10.95
C VAL A 111 -11.07 8.96 -9.64
N ALA A 112 -10.71 8.01 -8.79
CA ALA A 112 -11.34 7.80 -7.49
C ALA A 112 -11.26 9.07 -6.62
N ALA A 113 -10.08 9.64 -6.49
CA ALA A 113 -9.84 10.87 -5.72
C ALA A 113 -10.67 12.06 -6.26
N LYS A 114 -10.73 12.22 -7.60
CA LYS A 114 -11.52 13.28 -8.24
C LYS A 114 -13.02 13.14 -7.98
N LEU A 115 -13.51 11.92 -7.84
CA LEU A 115 -14.90 11.61 -7.52
C LEU A 115 -15.20 11.66 -6.02
N GLY A 116 -14.20 11.94 -5.18
CA GLY A 116 -14.35 12.04 -3.72
C GLY A 116 -14.37 10.68 -3.02
N ILE A 117 -13.97 9.61 -3.70
CA ILE A 117 -13.78 8.27 -3.12
C ILE A 117 -12.51 8.32 -2.26
N SER A 118 -12.58 7.86 -1.02
CA SER A 118 -11.43 7.83 -0.12
C SER A 118 -10.41 6.77 -0.53
N LEU A 119 -9.18 6.88 -0.01
CA LEU A 119 -8.15 5.86 -0.20
C LEU A 119 -8.63 4.48 0.29
N GLU A 120 -9.27 4.46 1.46
CA GLU A 120 -9.76 3.24 2.10
C GLU A 120 -10.87 2.58 1.27
N GLU A 121 -11.81 3.37 0.76
CA GLU A 121 -12.89 2.87 -0.11
C GLU A 121 -12.33 2.33 -1.43
N ALA A 122 -11.38 3.06 -2.06
CA ALA A 122 -10.73 2.61 -3.27
C ALA A 122 -9.93 1.32 -3.06
N ALA A 123 -9.21 1.20 -1.93
CA ALA A 123 -8.49 -0.02 -1.55
C ALA A 123 -9.43 -1.19 -1.26
N ALA A 124 -10.58 -0.92 -0.61
CA ALA A 124 -11.61 -1.94 -0.39
C ALA A 124 -12.21 -2.44 -1.69
N MET A 125 -12.53 -1.53 -2.63
CA MET A 125 -13.00 -1.91 -3.98
C MET A 125 -11.97 -2.79 -4.71
N ALA A 126 -10.69 -2.40 -4.69
CA ALA A 126 -9.60 -3.18 -5.26
C ALA A 126 -9.50 -4.59 -4.63
N GLY A 127 -9.64 -4.67 -3.31
CA GLY A 127 -9.66 -5.93 -2.56
C GLY A 127 -10.84 -6.84 -2.93
N MET A 128 -12.04 -6.27 -3.08
CA MET A 128 -13.22 -7.02 -3.53
C MET A 128 -13.05 -7.60 -4.95
N LEU A 129 -12.47 -6.83 -5.86
CA LEU A 129 -12.13 -7.32 -7.20
C LEU A 129 -11.10 -8.45 -7.14
N ALA A 130 -10.08 -8.29 -6.30
CA ALA A 130 -9.02 -9.28 -6.13
C ALA A 130 -9.53 -10.61 -5.57
N ASN A 131 -10.51 -10.59 -4.65
CA ASN A 131 -11.18 -11.80 -4.16
C ASN A 131 -11.89 -12.58 -5.29
N ASN A 132 -12.28 -11.89 -6.35
CA ASN A 132 -12.90 -12.47 -7.53
C ASN A 132 -11.92 -12.66 -8.71
N GLY A 133 -10.62 -12.60 -8.46
CA GLY A 133 -9.56 -12.89 -9.43
C GLY A 133 -9.12 -11.70 -10.30
N LEU A 134 -9.74 -10.53 -10.17
CA LEU A 134 -9.32 -9.31 -10.86
C LEU A 134 -8.30 -8.56 -10.02
N ARG A 135 -7.03 -8.48 -10.46
CA ARG A 135 -5.92 -7.86 -9.71
C ARG A 135 -5.09 -6.93 -10.59
N GLY A 136 -4.32 -6.08 -9.97
CA GLY A 136 -3.34 -5.22 -10.65
C GLY A 136 -3.99 -4.36 -11.73
N SER A 137 -3.44 -4.37 -12.93
CA SER A 137 -3.91 -3.60 -14.07
C SER A 137 -5.35 -3.93 -14.49
N ASP A 138 -5.78 -5.18 -14.36
CA ASP A 138 -7.13 -5.60 -14.75
C ASP A 138 -8.17 -4.99 -13.81
N ALA A 139 -7.94 -5.09 -12.49
CA ALA A 139 -8.77 -4.42 -11.50
C ALA A 139 -8.79 -2.91 -11.70
N GLY A 140 -7.61 -2.32 -11.91
CA GLY A 140 -7.45 -0.88 -12.12
C GLY A 140 -8.19 -0.39 -13.36
N THR A 141 -8.10 -1.13 -14.45
CA THR A 141 -8.80 -0.79 -15.71
C THR A 141 -10.31 -0.91 -15.54
N ALA A 142 -10.80 -2.00 -14.95
CA ALA A 142 -12.22 -2.22 -14.70
C ALA A 142 -12.81 -1.16 -13.75
N MET A 143 -12.12 -0.83 -12.65
CA MET A 143 -12.54 0.23 -11.73
C MET A 143 -12.55 1.59 -12.43
N ARG A 144 -11.48 1.96 -13.10
CA ARG A 144 -11.38 3.25 -13.80
C ARG A 144 -12.51 3.39 -14.84
N ALA A 145 -12.75 2.37 -15.65
CA ALA A 145 -13.80 2.39 -16.66
C ALA A 145 -15.19 2.53 -16.01
N SER A 146 -15.49 1.72 -14.98
CA SER A 146 -16.75 1.77 -14.27
C SER A 146 -17.00 3.14 -13.63
N LEU A 147 -16.02 3.67 -12.88
CA LEU A 147 -16.10 4.97 -12.21
C LEU A 147 -16.27 6.12 -13.21
N SER A 148 -15.52 6.11 -14.31
CA SER A 148 -15.60 7.15 -15.35
C SER A 148 -16.94 7.15 -16.04
N ARG A 149 -17.49 5.96 -16.36
CA ARG A 149 -18.79 5.83 -17.04
C ARG A 149 -19.98 6.09 -16.12
N LEU A 150 -19.85 5.83 -14.81
CA LEU A 150 -20.85 6.27 -13.82
C LEU A 150 -20.84 7.78 -13.65
N ALA A 151 -19.66 8.42 -13.62
CA ALA A 151 -19.52 9.86 -13.46
C ALA A 151 -19.95 10.67 -14.70
N SER A 152 -19.71 10.11 -15.90
CA SER A 152 -20.09 10.72 -17.20
C SER A 152 -20.63 9.65 -18.13
N PRO A 153 -21.90 9.23 -17.93
CA PRO A 153 -22.46 8.08 -18.63
C PRO A 153 -22.66 8.34 -20.12
N PRO A 154 -22.13 7.49 -21.03
CA PRO A 154 -22.55 7.45 -22.41
C PRO A 154 -24.07 7.15 -22.52
N LYS A 155 -24.65 7.36 -23.72
CA LYS A 155 -26.10 7.22 -23.90
C LYS A 155 -26.64 5.88 -23.40
N ALA A 156 -26.03 4.76 -23.73
CA ALA A 156 -26.46 3.42 -23.29
C ALA A 156 -26.45 3.31 -21.76
N ALA A 157 -25.35 3.77 -21.10
CA ALA A 157 -25.27 3.79 -19.65
C ALA A 157 -26.32 4.70 -19.00
N ALA A 158 -26.56 5.89 -19.57
CA ALA A 158 -27.56 6.81 -19.08
C ALA A 158 -28.96 6.25 -19.19
N ASP A 159 -29.30 5.60 -20.31
CA ASP A 159 -30.60 4.94 -20.54
C ASP A 159 -30.79 3.77 -19.55
N ALA A 160 -29.76 2.94 -19.36
CA ALA A 160 -29.77 1.83 -18.39
C ALA A 160 -29.95 2.31 -16.93
N LEU A 161 -29.20 3.34 -16.52
CA LEU A 161 -29.33 3.94 -15.17
C LEU A 161 -30.72 4.52 -14.96
N LYS A 162 -31.29 5.16 -15.99
CA LYS A 162 -32.65 5.71 -15.93
C LYS A 162 -33.71 4.62 -15.82
N GLU A 163 -33.58 3.53 -16.59
CA GLU A 163 -34.49 2.39 -16.51
C GLU A 163 -34.43 1.72 -15.14
N LEU A 164 -33.23 1.57 -14.56
CA LEU A 164 -33.02 1.04 -13.21
C LEU A 164 -33.50 2.02 -12.12
N GLY A 165 -33.76 3.30 -12.44
CA GLY A 165 -34.11 4.33 -11.47
C GLY A 165 -32.97 4.70 -10.54
N VAL A 166 -31.70 4.50 -10.98
CA VAL A 166 -30.50 4.80 -10.17
C VAL A 166 -29.91 6.16 -10.55
N SER A 167 -29.79 7.05 -9.56
CA SER A 167 -29.12 8.32 -9.72
C SER A 167 -27.69 8.23 -9.20
N VAL A 168 -26.72 8.63 -10.01
CA VAL A 168 -25.29 8.70 -9.62
C VAL A 168 -24.89 10.02 -8.99
N ALA A 169 -25.71 11.06 -9.15
CA ALA A 169 -25.49 12.39 -8.60
C ALA A 169 -26.63 12.83 -7.67
N ASP A 170 -26.30 13.70 -6.74
CA ASP A 170 -27.28 14.37 -5.88
C ASP A 170 -27.99 15.53 -6.63
N ALA A 171 -28.92 16.20 -5.97
CA ALA A 171 -29.67 17.33 -6.52
C ALA A 171 -28.80 18.54 -6.90
N ARG A 172 -27.54 18.59 -6.44
CA ARG A 172 -26.57 19.65 -6.75
C ARG A 172 -25.60 19.24 -7.87
N GLY A 173 -25.78 18.04 -8.46
CA GLY A 173 -24.88 17.49 -9.48
C GLY A 173 -23.56 16.93 -8.92
N LYS A 174 -23.42 16.80 -7.60
CA LYS A 174 -22.26 16.17 -6.97
C LYS A 174 -22.44 14.66 -6.98
N MET A 175 -21.35 13.92 -7.25
CA MET A 175 -21.34 12.46 -7.15
C MET A 175 -21.77 12.02 -5.76
N ARG A 176 -22.71 11.07 -5.70
CA ARG A 176 -23.12 10.43 -4.45
C ARG A 176 -22.01 9.50 -3.96
N PRO A 177 -21.97 9.14 -2.66
CA PRO A 177 -21.06 8.09 -2.17
C PRO A 177 -21.14 6.87 -3.06
N MET A 178 -19.98 6.34 -3.49
CA MET A 178 -19.94 5.25 -4.46
C MET A 178 -20.59 3.98 -3.92
N GLU A 179 -20.39 3.70 -2.63
CA GLU A 179 -21.03 2.57 -1.95
C GLU A 179 -22.56 2.62 -2.05
N ASP A 180 -23.16 3.82 -1.94
CA ASP A 180 -24.60 4.00 -2.06
C ASP A 180 -25.09 3.77 -3.50
N VAL A 181 -24.34 4.26 -4.49
CA VAL A 181 -24.64 4.05 -5.91
C VAL A 181 -24.58 2.58 -6.27
N LEU A 182 -23.54 1.87 -5.82
CA LEU A 182 -23.37 0.43 -6.04
C LEU A 182 -24.49 -0.37 -5.36
N LEU A 183 -24.87 0.01 -4.14
CA LEU A 183 -25.97 -0.64 -3.42
C LEU A 183 -27.33 -0.40 -4.10
N ASP A 184 -27.58 0.79 -4.63
CA ASP A 184 -28.79 1.08 -5.38
C ASP A 184 -28.83 0.29 -6.70
N LEU A 185 -27.70 0.16 -7.40
CA LEU A 185 -27.57 -0.70 -8.57
C LEU A 185 -27.89 -2.16 -8.21
N TYR A 186 -27.35 -2.66 -7.09
CA TYR A 186 -27.68 -4.00 -6.61
C TYR A 186 -29.18 -4.18 -6.44
N LYS A 187 -29.83 -3.31 -5.65
CA LYS A 187 -31.26 -3.40 -5.36
C LYS A 187 -32.12 -3.29 -6.63
N ALA A 188 -31.72 -2.44 -7.57
CA ALA A 188 -32.47 -2.23 -8.80
C ALA A 188 -32.35 -3.44 -9.73
N THR A 189 -31.15 -4.01 -9.89
CA THR A 189 -30.91 -5.14 -10.79
C THR A 189 -31.51 -6.46 -10.30
N GLN A 190 -31.70 -6.63 -8.96
CA GLN A 190 -32.34 -7.83 -8.41
C GLN A 190 -33.79 -8.06 -8.87
N LYS A 191 -34.43 -7.05 -9.46
CA LYS A 191 -35.79 -7.14 -10.02
C LYS A 191 -35.83 -7.80 -11.40
N TYR A 192 -34.65 -8.01 -12.01
CA TYR A 192 -34.50 -8.52 -13.38
C TYR A 192 -33.87 -9.91 -13.41
N GLY A 193 -34.09 -10.65 -14.48
CA GLY A 193 -33.43 -11.92 -14.70
C GLY A 193 -31.93 -11.77 -14.93
N GLN A 194 -31.18 -12.87 -14.80
CA GLN A 194 -29.70 -12.84 -14.91
C GLN A 194 -29.22 -12.30 -16.26
N VAL A 195 -29.90 -12.58 -17.35
CA VAL A 195 -29.52 -12.11 -18.69
C VAL A 195 -29.66 -10.60 -18.80
N ASP A 196 -30.75 -10.04 -18.27
CA ASP A 196 -31.01 -8.61 -18.27
C ASP A 196 -30.01 -7.89 -17.35
N GLN A 197 -29.68 -8.49 -16.18
CA GLN A 197 -28.66 -7.95 -15.27
C GLN A 197 -27.31 -7.78 -15.98
N VAL A 198 -26.85 -8.81 -16.70
CA VAL A 198 -25.60 -8.75 -17.49
C VAL A 198 -25.68 -7.67 -18.56
N SER A 199 -26.85 -7.53 -19.25
CA SER A 199 -27.04 -6.45 -20.22
C SER A 199 -26.88 -5.07 -19.60
N PHE A 200 -27.53 -4.81 -18.47
CA PHE A 200 -27.39 -3.53 -17.76
C PHE A 200 -25.94 -3.25 -17.36
N PHE A 201 -25.21 -4.24 -16.83
CA PHE A 201 -23.81 -4.03 -16.44
C PHE A 201 -22.92 -3.76 -17.65
N LYS A 202 -23.16 -4.39 -18.80
CA LYS A 202 -22.47 -4.11 -20.07
C LYS A 202 -22.76 -2.70 -20.58
N ASP A 203 -24.02 -2.29 -20.56
CA ASP A 203 -24.42 -0.95 -20.98
C ASP A 203 -23.77 0.14 -20.09
N ILE A 204 -23.73 -0.10 -18.77
CA ILE A 204 -23.17 0.85 -17.80
C ILE A 204 -21.64 0.87 -17.87
N ALA A 205 -20.97 -0.26 -17.73
CA ALA A 205 -19.51 -0.34 -17.61
C ALA A 205 -18.77 -0.58 -18.93
N GLY A 206 -19.44 -1.09 -19.95
CA GLY A 206 -18.83 -1.57 -21.19
C GLY A 206 -18.39 -3.03 -21.10
N GLU A 207 -18.17 -3.65 -22.25
CA GLU A 207 -17.81 -5.08 -22.37
C GLU A 207 -16.55 -5.46 -21.56
N GLU A 208 -15.57 -4.57 -21.45
CA GLU A 208 -14.30 -4.87 -20.79
C GLU A 208 -14.37 -4.74 -19.26
N ALA A 209 -15.34 -3.97 -18.74
CA ALA A 209 -15.39 -3.63 -17.31
C ALA A 209 -16.63 -4.16 -16.59
N PHE A 210 -17.60 -4.75 -17.30
CA PHE A 210 -18.89 -5.15 -16.70
C PHE A 210 -18.73 -6.20 -15.59
N VAL A 211 -17.78 -7.12 -15.71
CA VAL A 211 -17.50 -8.12 -14.67
C VAL A 211 -17.00 -7.44 -13.38
N GLY A 212 -16.12 -6.45 -13.52
CA GLY A 212 -15.64 -5.66 -12.38
C GLY A 212 -16.78 -4.87 -11.72
N LEU A 213 -17.64 -4.21 -12.50
CA LEU A 213 -18.80 -3.49 -11.94
C LEU A 213 -19.77 -4.46 -11.27
N GLN A 214 -20.08 -5.59 -11.88
CA GLN A 214 -20.94 -6.63 -11.30
C GLN A 214 -20.39 -7.14 -9.96
N THR A 215 -19.08 -7.37 -9.88
CA THR A 215 -18.41 -7.80 -8.66
C THR A 215 -18.55 -6.73 -7.55
N LEU A 216 -18.31 -5.45 -7.87
CA LEU A 216 -18.44 -4.36 -6.88
C LEU A 216 -19.88 -4.17 -6.43
N VAL A 217 -20.84 -4.28 -7.35
CA VAL A 217 -22.29 -4.20 -7.05
C VAL A 217 -22.70 -5.36 -6.13
N ALA A 218 -22.24 -6.58 -6.39
CA ALA A 218 -22.50 -7.73 -5.53
C ALA A 218 -21.89 -7.56 -4.14
N ALA A 219 -20.64 -7.08 -4.05
CA ALA A 219 -19.97 -6.80 -2.78
C ALA A 219 -20.67 -5.68 -1.96
N ALA A 220 -21.19 -4.65 -2.64
CA ALA A 220 -22.01 -3.61 -1.98
C ALA A 220 -23.34 -4.18 -1.50
N GLY A 221 -23.98 -5.04 -2.30
CA GLY A 221 -25.25 -5.69 -1.96
C GLY A 221 -25.17 -6.66 -0.78
N SER A 222 -24.07 -7.39 -0.64
CA SER A 222 -23.80 -8.26 0.50
C SER A 222 -23.36 -7.50 1.76
N GLY A 223 -22.95 -6.25 1.64
CA GLY A 223 -22.38 -5.42 2.71
C GLY A 223 -20.89 -5.67 2.97
N GLU A 224 -20.23 -6.54 2.20
CA GLU A 224 -18.80 -6.83 2.36
C GLU A 224 -17.92 -5.63 2.01
N LEU A 225 -18.28 -4.86 0.97
CA LEU A 225 -17.57 -3.65 0.60
C LEU A 225 -17.56 -2.64 1.75
N GLN A 226 -18.74 -2.33 2.31
CA GLN A 226 -18.89 -1.37 3.42
C GLN A 226 -18.19 -1.87 4.69
N LYS A 227 -18.21 -3.19 4.93
CA LYS A 227 -17.49 -3.79 6.06
C LYS A 227 -15.99 -3.60 5.89
N LEU A 228 -15.45 -3.96 4.74
CA LEU A 228 -14.01 -3.82 4.47
C LEU A 228 -13.58 -2.35 4.52
N THR A 229 -14.34 -1.43 3.91
CA THR A 229 -14.03 0.01 3.97
C THR A 229 -13.90 0.49 5.41
N ARG A 230 -14.84 0.11 6.31
CA ARG A 230 -14.75 0.47 7.74
C ARG A 230 -13.53 -0.16 8.43
N GLU A 231 -13.21 -1.39 8.10
CA GLU A 231 -12.02 -2.07 8.65
C GLU A 231 -10.73 -1.35 8.21
N LEU A 232 -10.64 -0.90 6.95
CA LEU A 232 -9.50 -0.14 6.45
C LEU A 232 -9.42 1.25 7.08
N GLN A 233 -10.56 1.92 7.29
CA GLN A 233 -10.60 3.21 8.01
C GLN A 233 -10.13 3.09 9.46
N GLY A 234 -10.32 1.94 10.09
CA GLY A 234 -9.87 1.64 11.45
C GLY A 234 -8.47 1.03 11.55
N ALA A 235 -7.74 0.87 10.45
CA ALA A 235 -6.52 0.06 10.37
C ALA A 235 -5.24 0.76 10.90
N ARG A 236 -5.37 1.79 11.70
CA ARG A 236 -4.21 2.55 12.20
C ARG A 236 -3.19 1.65 12.92
N GLY A 237 -1.93 1.74 12.52
CA GLY A 237 -0.82 0.95 13.06
C GLY A 237 -0.70 -0.47 12.49
N GLU A 238 -1.50 -0.81 11.48
CA GLU A 238 -1.52 -2.15 10.89
C GLU A 238 -0.21 -2.49 10.18
N ALA A 239 0.38 -1.54 9.44
CA ALA A 239 1.66 -1.75 8.76
C ALA A 239 2.79 -2.03 9.76
N ASP A 240 2.89 -1.28 10.85
CA ASP A 240 3.86 -1.51 11.90
C ASP A 240 3.64 -2.87 12.59
N ARG A 241 2.38 -3.21 12.88
CA ARG A 241 2.02 -4.50 13.50
C ARG A 241 2.43 -5.68 12.62
N VAL A 242 2.07 -5.64 11.33
CA VAL A 242 2.39 -6.71 10.39
C VAL A 242 3.90 -6.76 10.12
N ALA A 243 4.57 -5.61 9.98
CA ALA A 243 6.02 -5.55 9.85
C ALA A 243 6.73 -6.24 11.02
N LYS A 244 6.30 -6.02 12.26
CA LYS A 244 6.84 -6.70 13.45
C LYS A 244 6.63 -8.20 13.42
N VAL A 245 5.45 -8.67 12.99
CA VAL A 245 5.19 -10.10 12.83
C VAL A 245 6.08 -10.72 11.74
N MET A 246 6.25 -10.02 10.62
CA MET A 246 7.13 -10.49 9.54
C MET A 246 8.59 -10.50 9.96
N ALA A 247 8.97 -9.62 10.89
CA ALA A 247 10.31 -9.49 11.45
C ALA A 247 10.64 -10.55 12.53
N ASP A 248 9.63 -11.14 13.16
CA ASP A 248 9.78 -12.09 14.29
C ASP A 248 10.13 -13.49 13.79
N ASN A 249 11.36 -13.65 13.29
CA ASN A 249 11.92 -14.91 12.85
C ASN A 249 13.46 -14.83 12.78
N LEU A 250 14.14 -15.98 12.60
CA LEU A 250 15.60 -16.03 12.56
C LEU A 250 16.24 -15.15 11.49
N ASP A 251 15.62 -15.03 10.31
CA ASP A 251 16.10 -14.12 9.25
C ASP A 251 16.02 -12.66 9.69
N GLY A 252 14.93 -12.30 10.41
CA GLY A 252 14.78 -11.00 11.04
C GLY A 252 15.83 -10.73 12.11
N ASP A 253 16.13 -11.70 12.96
CA ASP A 253 17.19 -11.58 13.97
C ASP A 253 18.57 -11.39 13.36
N LEU A 254 18.87 -12.10 12.26
CA LEU A 254 20.12 -11.93 11.51
C LEU A 254 20.21 -10.57 10.85
N LYS A 255 19.11 -10.06 10.28
CA LYS A 255 19.04 -8.71 9.71
C LYS A 255 19.21 -7.63 10.78
N ASN A 256 18.60 -7.82 11.95
CA ASN A 256 18.79 -6.92 13.10
C ASN A 256 20.25 -6.91 13.57
N LEU A 257 20.93 -8.06 13.57
CA LEU A 257 22.35 -8.15 13.89
C LEU A 257 23.22 -7.42 12.86
N ASP A 258 22.92 -7.56 11.57
CA ASP A 258 23.64 -6.87 10.49
C ASP A 258 23.44 -5.36 10.58
N SER A 259 22.23 -4.89 10.82
CA SER A 259 21.91 -3.48 11.04
C SER A 259 22.63 -2.89 12.25
N ALA A 260 22.67 -3.61 13.37
CA ALA A 260 23.40 -3.20 14.57
C ALA A 260 24.92 -3.13 14.30
N TRP A 261 25.45 -4.07 13.53
CA TRP A 261 26.84 -4.11 13.11
C TRP A 261 27.20 -2.93 12.19
N GLU A 262 26.37 -2.63 11.21
CA GLU A 262 26.56 -1.46 10.36
C GLU A 262 26.54 -0.17 11.16
N GLY A 263 25.55 -0.02 12.05
CA GLY A 263 25.45 1.14 12.94
C GLY A 263 26.70 1.33 13.82
N LEU A 264 27.27 0.22 14.33
CA LEU A 264 28.53 0.25 15.07
C LEU A 264 29.70 0.69 14.17
N ARG A 265 29.81 0.16 12.96
CA ARG A 265 30.86 0.53 11.99
C ARG A 265 30.80 2.03 11.66
N ILE A 266 29.61 2.57 11.41
CA ILE A 266 29.42 3.99 11.10
C ILE A 266 29.83 4.85 12.29
N ARG A 267 29.43 4.51 13.52
CA ARG A 267 29.81 5.26 14.74
C ARG A 267 31.31 5.21 14.99
N ILE A 268 31.93 4.06 14.77
CA ILE A 268 33.38 3.91 14.87
C ILE A 268 34.08 4.78 13.82
N SER A 269 33.61 4.78 12.58
CA SER A 269 34.16 5.63 11.51
C SER A 269 34.04 7.12 11.83
N ASP A 270 32.97 7.56 12.50
CA ASP A 270 32.77 8.96 12.90
C ASP A 270 33.69 9.39 14.06
N LEU A 271 34.18 8.45 14.87
CA LEU A 271 35.03 8.70 16.02
C LEU A 271 36.54 8.72 15.71
N VAL A 272 36.92 8.37 14.46
CA VAL A 272 38.28 8.00 14.17
C VAL A 272 39.06 8.97 13.31
N ASP A 273 39.93 9.68 14.06
CA ASP A 273 41.32 9.97 13.70
C ASP A 273 42.29 9.24 14.67
N GLY A 274 41.96 8.06 15.17
CA GLY A 274 42.74 7.32 16.18
C GLY A 274 42.46 5.81 16.23
N PRO A 275 42.83 5.01 17.16
CA PRO A 275 43.32 3.64 17.19
C PRO A 275 42.34 2.50 16.70
N LEU A 276 41.72 2.66 15.56
CA LEU A 276 40.77 1.69 14.97
C LEU A 276 41.34 0.30 14.66
N ARG A 277 42.62 0.25 14.34
CA ARG A 277 43.26 -1.01 13.93
C ARG A 277 43.18 -2.08 15.03
N SER A 278 43.28 -1.69 16.27
CA SER A 278 43.21 -2.60 17.42
C SER A 278 41.82 -3.12 17.70
N VAL A 279 40.79 -2.28 17.53
CA VAL A 279 39.36 -2.68 17.68
C VAL A 279 38.95 -3.62 16.55
N THR A 280 39.29 -3.29 15.31
CA THR A 280 39.01 -4.14 14.15
C THR A 280 39.67 -5.52 14.30
N GLN A 281 40.94 -5.54 14.71
CA GLN A 281 41.67 -6.81 14.95
C GLN A 281 41.11 -7.61 16.13
N TRP A 282 40.58 -6.95 17.16
CA TRP A 282 39.92 -7.64 18.27
C TRP A 282 38.60 -8.29 17.80
N LEU A 283 37.77 -7.55 17.04
CA LEU A 283 36.51 -8.05 16.48
C LEU A 283 36.72 -9.21 15.51
N THR A 284 37.74 -9.12 14.64
CA THR A 284 38.10 -10.24 13.74
C THR A 284 38.41 -11.49 14.54
N ARG A 285 39.20 -11.37 15.63
CA ARG A 285 39.51 -12.51 16.50
C ARG A 285 38.29 -13.09 17.23
N VAL A 286 37.33 -12.26 17.59
CA VAL A 286 36.07 -12.73 18.19
C VAL A 286 35.25 -13.51 17.19
N LEU A 287 35.10 -12.99 15.95
CA LEU A 287 34.39 -13.66 14.86
C LEU A 287 35.06 -14.99 14.47
N GLU A 288 36.40 -15.02 14.38
CA GLU A 288 37.14 -16.25 14.12
C GLU A 288 36.89 -17.32 15.21
N LYS A 289 36.82 -16.91 16.49
CA LYS A 289 36.49 -17.82 17.57
C LYS A 289 35.05 -18.32 17.51
N ILE A 290 34.08 -17.47 17.16
CA ILE A 290 32.68 -17.87 16.98
C ILE A 290 32.58 -18.86 15.79
N THR A 291 33.25 -18.58 14.70
CA THR A 291 33.28 -19.46 13.53
C THR A 291 33.90 -20.81 13.87
N SER A 292 35.00 -20.82 14.62
CA SER A 292 35.65 -22.07 15.05
C SER A 292 34.80 -22.89 16.03
N LEU A 293 34.03 -22.22 16.91
CA LEU A 293 33.07 -22.87 17.80
C LEU A 293 31.87 -23.45 17.03
N ALA A 294 31.36 -22.74 16.02
CA ALA A 294 30.29 -23.23 15.16
C ALA A 294 30.74 -24.46 14.34
N GLN A 295 31.97 -24.43 13.85
CA GLN A 295 32.56 -25.56 13.14
C GLN A 295 32.84 -26.77 14.07
N ALA A 296 33.19 -26.54 15.33
CA ALA A 296 33.45 -27.58 16.32
C ALA A 296 32.16 -28.22 16.89
N HIS A 297 31.02 -27.56 16.77
CA HIS A 297 29.73 -28.01 17.28
C HIS A 297 28.62 -27.92 16.23
N PRO A 298 28.65 -28.74 15.16
CA PRO A 298 27.70 -28.68 14.05
C PRO A 298 26.24 -29.01 14.42
N VAL A 299 25.97 -29.38 15.68
CA VAL A 299 24.61 -29.66 16.21
C VAL A 299 23.94 -28.37 16.74
N LEU A 300 24.65 -27.24 16.78
CA LEU A 300 24.14 -25.93 17.22
C LEU A 300 23.88 -24.98 16.05
N THR A 301 24.05 -25.41 14.85
CA THR A 301 23.66 -24.78 13.58
C THR A 301 22.66 -25.66 12.84
#